data_4a05e1d6aa728ebdae459d74c7d7fe6b
#
_entry.id   4a05e1d6aa728ebdae459d74c7d7fe6b
#
_cell.length_a   1.000
_cell.length_b   1.000
_cell.length_c   1.000
_cell.angle_alpha   90.00
_cell.angle_beta   90.00
_cell.angle_gamma   90.00
#
_symmetry.space_group_name_H-M   'P 1'
#
loop_
_entity.id
_entity.type
_entity.pdbx_description
1 polymer ?
#
loop_
_entity_poly.entity_id
_entity_poly.type
_entity_poly.pdbx_seq_one_letter_code
_entity_poly.pdbx_strand_id
1 'polypeptide(L)'
;MEYLVYLVLGACAGVLAGLFGVGGGIIIVPVLVFSFTAQGFEHEVLTHLAVGTSLATIVFTSINSVRAHHRVGAVRWSLFTWLTLGILVGAGIGALTASYITGDKLQKIIGVFAILVATQMALDLRPKASRSIPGKPGLIAAGGVIGWASAIFGIGGGSLTVPFLTWRSVPMQQAVATSSACGFPIAVASAISFMVLGWHDPLLPPHSLGFVYLPALLGIAVTSMFFARFGATLAHKLSPRMLKRLFAALLYIVGINFLL
;
A
#
# COMPACT_ATOMS: atom_id res chain seq x y z
N MET A 1 9.80 23.55 -10.19
CA MET A 1 10.75 22.63 -9.54
C MET A 1 10.06 21.45 -8.86
N GLU A 2 8.91 21.64 -8.24
CA GLU A 2 8.18 20.61 -7.49
C GLU A 2 7.82 19.35 -8.30
N TYR A 3 7.34 19.50 -9.54
CA TYR A 3 7.01 18.34 -10.39
C TYR A 3 8.22 17.45 -10.67
N LEU A 4 9.42 18.01 -10.81
CA LEU A 4 10.64 17.24 -11.04
C LEU A 4 10.97 16.34 -9.84
N VAL A 5 10.73 16.85 -8.63
CA VAL A 5 10.91 16.09 -7.39
C VAL A 5 10.01 14.85 -7.38
N TYR A 6 8.73 15.00 -7.73
CA TYR A 6 7.79 13.87 -7.78
C TYR A 6 8.09 12.87 -8.89
N LEU A 7 8.63 13.32 -10.01
CA LEU A 7 9.08 12.41 -11.07
C LEU A 7 10.27 11.55 -10.59
N VAL A 8 11.24 12.15 -9.90
CA VAL A 8 12.40 11.42 -9.34
C VAL A 8 11.96 10.49 -8.21
N LEU A 9 11.13 10.98 -7.29
CA LEU A 9 10.59 10.17 -6.19
C LEU A 9 9.76 9.00 -6.72
N GLY A 10 8.95 9.23 -7.74
CA GLY A 10 8.17 8.18 -8.38
C GLY A 10 9.05 7.16 -9.12
N ALA A 11 10.16 7.58 -9.73
CA ALA A 11 11.12 6.65 -10.32
C ALA A 11 11.76 5.77 -9.23
N CYS A 12 12.23 6.36 -8.14
CA CYS A 12 12.79 5.63 -6.99
C CYS A 12 11.76 4.69 -6.36
N ALA A 13 10.55 5.19 -6.08
CA ALA A 13 9.46 4.39 -5.53
C ALA A 13 9.06 3.26 -6.47
N GLY A 14 9.03 3.51 -7.78
CA GLY A 14 8.76 2.52 -8.81
C GLY A 14 9.80 1.41 -8.83
N VAL A 15 11.10 1.76 -8.83
CA VAL A 15 12.18 0.76 -8.75
C VAL A 15 12.05 -0.08 -7.49
N LEU A 16 11.86 0.54 -6.33
CA LEU A 16 11.70 -0.18 -5.06
C LEU A 16 10.44 -1.04 -5.05
N ALA A 17 9.31 -0.52 -5.55
CA ALA A 17 8.07 -1.28 -5.66
C ALA A 17 8.22 -2.51 -6.58
N GLY A 18 8.89 -2.34 -7.72
CA GLY A 18 9.20 -3.43 -8.64
C GLY A 18 10.17 -4.43 -8.05
N LEU A 19 11.20 -3.95 -7.35
CA LEU A 19 12.23 -4.76 -6.71
C LEU A 19 11.63 -5.68 -5.63
N PHE A 20 10.75 -5.15 -4.79
CA PHE A 20 10.19 -5.88 -3.65
C PHE A 20 8.84 -6.56 -3.94
N GLY A 21 8.17 -6.22 -5.03
CA GLY A 21 6.92 -6.87 -5.44
C GLY A 21 5.73 -6.66 -4.48
N VAL A 22 5.80 -5.67 -3.58
CA VAL A 22 4.81 -5.45 -2.49
C VAL A 22 3.71 -4.45 -2.87
N GLY A 23 3.60 -4.10 -4.16
CA GLY A 23 2.56 -3.18 -4.64
C GLY A 23 2.80 -1.69 -4.32
N GLY A 24 4.01 -1.32 -3.87
CA GLY A 24 4.50 0.07 -3.78
C GLY A 24 4.03 0.87 -2.57
N GLY A 25 2.82 0.68 -2.04
CA GLY A 25 2.22 1.54 -1.01
C GLY A 25 3.06 1.71 0.26
N ILE A 26 3.62 0.62 0.77
CA ILE A 26 4.45 0.64 1.99
C ILE A 26 5.73 1.48 1.84
N ILE A 27 6.14 1.77 0.60
CA ILE A 27 7.29 2.61 0.27
C ILE A 27 6.84 4.03 -0.08
N ILE A 28 5.72 4.15 -0.81
CA ILE A 28 5.22 5.45 -1.29
C ILE A 28 4.84 6.36 -0.11
N VAL A 29 4.17 5.84 0.92
CA VAL A 29 3.77 6.64 2.08
C VAL A 29 4.97 7.31 2.76
N PRO A 30 6.04 6.59 3.17
CA PRO A 30 7.21 7.23 3.74
C PRO A 30 7.88 8.25 2.81
N VAL A 31 8.01 7.90 1.53
CA VAL A 31 8.62 8.80 0.53
C VAL A 31 7.82 10.11 0.44
N LEU A 32 6.49 10.02 0.45
CA LEU A 32 5.62 11.19 0.44
C LEU A 32 5.71 11.98 1.75
N VAL A 33 5.72 11.32 2.91
CA VAL A 33 5.88 11.99 4.21
C VAL A 33 7.17 12.79 4.22
N PHE A 34 8.30 12.20 3.85
CA PHE A 34 9.58 12.93 3.79
C PHE A 34 9.55 14.07 2.78
N SER A 35 8.95 13.87 1.61
CA SER A 35 8.86 14.90 0.59
C SER A 35 7.98 16.07 1.02
N PHE A 36 6.84 15.81 1.64
CA PHE A 36 5.90 16.83 2.11
C PHE A 36 6.47 17.60 3.31
N THR A 37 7.16 16.91 4.22
CA THR A 37 7.91 17.57 5.33
C THR A 37 8.98 18.53 4.78
N ALA A 38 9.76 18.08 3.79
CA ALA A 38 10.79 18.92 3.17
C ALA A 38 10.21 20.12 2.41
N GLN A 39 8.96 20.07 1.97
CA GLN A 39 8.23 21.17 1.32
C GLN A 39 7.50 22.07 2.31
N GLY A 40 7.53 21.76 3.60
CA GLY A 40 6.91 22.57 4.64
C GLY A 40 5.40 22.48 4.69
N PHE A 41 4.81 21.32 4.29
CA PHE A 41 3.37 21.12 4.43
C PHE A 41 2.98 21.00 5.90
N GLU A 42 1.74 21.40 6.22
CA GLU A 42 1.23 21.39 7.59
C GLU A 42 1.23 19.99 8.19
N HIS A 43 1.87 19.83 9.35
CA HIS A 43 2.07 18.55 10.02
C HIS A 43 0.76 17.80 10.32
N GLU A 44 -0.31 18.55 10.60
CA GLU A 44 -1.62 17.99 10.95
C GLU A 44 -2.21 17.15 9.82
N VAL A 45 -2.07 17.58 8.57
CA VAL A 45 -2.66 16.92 7.38
C VAL A 45 -1.64 16.10 6.59
N LEU A 46 -0.34 16.27 6.84
CA LEU A 46 0.76 15.72 6.04
C LEU A 46 0.65 14.19 5.87
N THR A 47 0.46 13.47 6.98
CA THR A 47 0.39 12.01 6.96
C THR A 47 -0.88 11.52 6.24
N HIS A 48 -2.02 12.19 6.44
CA HIS A 48 -3.27 11.87 5.74
C HIS A 48 -3.11 12.08 4.23
N LEU A 49 -2.49 13.19 3.85
CA LEU A 49 -2.21 13.52 2.45
C LEU A 49 -1.27 12.49 1.81
N ALA A 50 -0.25 12.03 2.54
CA ALA A 50 0.66 10.98 2.07
C ALA A 50 -0.05 9.63 1.88
N VAL A 51 -0.89 9.22 2.84
CA VAL A 51 -1.68 7.99 2.78
C VAL A 51 -2.68 8.03 1.63
N GLY A 52 -3.48 9.10 1.54
CA GLY A 52 -4.48 9.25 0.49
C GLY A 52 -3.85 9.30 -0.92
N THR A 53 -2.75 10.04 -1.08
CA THR A 53 -2.01 10.11 -2.36
C THR A 53 -1.38 8.76 -2.73
N SER A 54 -0.83 8.03 -1.75
CA SER A 54 -0.33 6.67 -1.97
C SER A 54 -1.42 5.73 -2.49
N LEU A 55 -2.58 5.72 -1.83
CA LEU A 55 -3.72 4.89 -2.23
C LEU A 55 -4.22 5.27 -3.63
N ALA A 56 -4.33 6.57 -3.95
CA ALA A 56 -4.68 7.04 -5.28
C ALA A 56 -3.65 6.57 -6.34
N THR A 57 -2.36 6.57 -6.03
CA THR A 57 -1.30 6.05 -6.92
C THR A 57 -1.46 4.54 -7.15
N ILE A 58 -1.84 3.79 -6.10
CA ILE A 58 -2.06 2.34 -6.20
C ILE A 58 -3.21 2.01 -7.14
N VAL A 59 -4.23 2.86 -7.30
CA VAL A 59 -5.30 2.65 -8.29
C VAL A 59 -4.71 2.41 -9.68
N PHE A 60 -3.77 3.26 -10.11
CA PHE A 60 -3.14 3.16 -11.44
C PHE A 60 -2.19 1.96 -11.54
N THR A 61 -1.38 1.74 -10.53
CA THR A 61 -0.39 0.65 -10.56
C THR A 61 -1.04 -0.72 -10.47
N SER A 62 -2.15 -0.85 -9.72
CA SER A 62 -2.88 -2.11 -9.57
C SER A 62 -3.57 -2.58 -10.85
N ILE A 63 -4.02 -1.68 -11.72
CA ILE A 63 -4.65 -2.04 -13.01
C ILE A 63 -3.71 -2.92 -13.86
N ASN A 64 -2.44 -2.51 -13.96
CA ASN A 64 -1.46 -3.27 -14.74
C ASN A 64 -1.12 -4.61 -14.07
N SER A 65 -1.00 -4.61 -12.75
CA SER A 65 -0.72 -5.83 -11.98
C SER A 65 -1.86 -6.85 -12.11
N VAL A 66 -3.11 -6.40 -11.97
CA VAL A 66 -4.30 -7.26 -12.15
C VAL A 66 -4.35 -7.85 -13.55
N ARG A 67 -4.14 -7.03 -14.59
CA ARG A 67 -4.13 -7.50 -15.98
C ARG A 67 -3.07 -8.56 -16.22
N ALA A 68 -1.86 -8.38 -15.67
CA ALA A 68 -0.76 -9.33 -15.82
C ALA A 68 -1.12 -10.68 -15.16
N HIS A 69 -1.60 -10.67 -13.92
CA HIS A 69 -1.96 -11.88 -13.20
C HIS A 69 -3.22 -12.57 -13.75
N HIS A 70 -4.16 -11.79 -14.30
CA HIS A 70 -5.35 -12.34 -14.96
C HIS A 70 -4.98 -13.11 -16.22
N ARG A 71 -4.06 -12.58 -17.05
CA ARG A 71 -3.62 -13.25 -18.29
C ARG A 71 -3.02 -14.63 -18.07
N VAL A 72 -2.34 -14.83 -16.95
CA VAL A 72 -1.76 -16.14 -16.60
C VAL A 72 -2.72 -17.04 -15.80
N GLY A 73 -3.97 -16.62 -15.63
CA GLY A 73 -5.01 -17.42 -14.94
C GLY A 73 -4.76 -17.65 -13.45
N ALA A 74 -3.86 -16.89 -12.81
CA ALA A 74 -3.47 -17.11 -11.43
C ALA A 74 -4.43 -16.50 -10.39
N VAL A 75 -5.35 -15.61 -10.79
CA VAL A 75 -6.29 -14.95 -9.88
C VAL A 75 -7.45 -15.89 -9.53
N ARG A 76 -7.67 -16.10 -8.24
CA ARG A 76 -8.84 -16.84 -7.73
C ARG A 76 -10.03 -15.90 -7.55
N TRP A 77 -10.80 -15.69 -8.63
CA TRP A 77 -11.93 -14.76 -8.67
C TRP A 77 -13.00 -15.07 -7.62
N SER A 78 -13.22 -16.34 -7.29
CA SER A 78 -14.17 -16.75 -6.25
C SER A 78 -13.80 -16.22 -4.86
N LEU A 79 -12.50 -16.16 -4.53
CA LEU A 79 -12.02 -15.58 -3.28
C LEU A 79 -12.04 -14.05 -3.34
N PHE A 80 -11.61 -13.49 -4.48
CA PHE A 80 -11.61 -12.06 -4.74
C PHE A 80 -12.99 -11.44 -4.51
N THR A 81 -14.06 -12.02 -5.06
CA THR A 81 -15.41 -11.46 -4.97
C THR A 81 -15.87 -11.30 -3.52
N TRP A 82 -15.70 -12.34 -2.68
CA TRP A 82 -16.15 -12.27 -1.30
C TRP A 82 -15.23 -11.39 -0.42
N LEU A 83 -13.94 -11.39 -0.67
CA LEU A 83 -13.01 -10.47 -0.02
C LEU A 83 -13.33 -9.02 -0.38
N THR A 84 -13.62 -8.74 -1.65
CA THR A 84 -13.89 -7.36 -2.12
C THR A 84 -15.11 -6.75 -1.45
N LEU A 85 -16.17 -7.51 -1.21
CA LEU A 85 -17.34 -6.99 -0.49
C LEU A 85 -16.97 -6.47 0.91
N GLY A 86 -16.16 -7.23 1.64
CA GLY A 86 -15.66 -6.78 2.93
C GLY A 86 -14.65 -5.63 2.80
N ILE A 87 -13.76 -5.70 1.84
CA ILE A 87 -12.73 -4.68 1.56
C ILE A 87 -13.36 -3.31 1.33
N LEU A 88 -14.40 -3.19 0.53
CA LEU A 88 -15.04 -1.91 0.23
C LEU A 88 -15.56 -1.23 1.50
N VAL A 89 -16.25 -2.00 2.35
CA VAL A 89 -16.75 -1.49 3.64
C VAL A 89 -15.58 -1.19 4.60
N GLY A 90 -14.65 -2.13 4.72
CA GLY A 90 -13.50 -1.99 5.61
C GLY A 90 -12.60 -0.81 5.23
N ALA A 91 -12.36 -0.59 3.95
CA ALA A 91 -11.54 0.52 3.47
C ALA A 91 -12.18 1.89 3.78
N GLY A 92 -13.50 2.02 3.62
CA GLY A 92 -14.23 3.23 4.02
C GLY A 92 -14.13 3.49 5.52
N ILE A 93 -14.38 2.45 6.35
CA ILE A 93 -14.24 2.55 7.81
C ILE A 93 -12.77 2.85 8.21
N GLY A 94 -11.81 2.27 7.51
CA GLY A 94 -10.39 2.52 7.78
C GLY A 94 -9.97 3.95 7.48
N ALA A 95 -10.41 4.52 6.36
CA ALA A 95 -10.17 5.91 6.04
C ALA A 95 -10.85 6.85 7.05
N LEU A 96 -12.09 6.54 7.46
CA LEU A 96 -12.80 7.27 8.52
C LEU A 96 -12.04 7.15 9.85
N THR A 97 -11.57 5.97 10.23
CA THR A 97 -10.76 5.78 11.43
C THR A 97 -9.49 6.63 11.38
N ALA A 98 -8.79 6.63 10.24
CA ALA A 98 -7.58 7.41 10.03
C ALA A 98 -7.85 8.92 10.17
N SER A 99 -8.98 9.44 9.68
CA SER A 99 -9.32 10.87 9.76
C SER A 99 -9.57 11.38 11.18
N TYR A 100 -9.93 10.50 12.12
CA TYR A 100 -10.05 10.85 13.55
C TYR A 100 -8.73 10.81 14.32
N ILE A 101 -7.68 10.26 13.72
CA ILE A 101 -6.36 10.16 14.33
C ILE A 101 -5.54 11.37 13.87
N THR A 102 -4.86 12.05 14.78
CA THR A 102 -3.96 13.17 14.42
C THR A 102 -2.82 12.68 13.53
N GLY A 103 -2.32 13.53 12.63
CA GLY A 103 -1.26 13.19 11.68
C GLY A 103 -0.04 12.51 12.31
N ASP A 104 0.44 13.06 13.45
CA ASP A 104 1.58 12.51 14.20
C ASP A 104 1.31 11.11 14.76
N LYS A 105 0.11 10.89 15.32
CA LYS A 105 -0.26 9.56 15.82
C LYS A 105 -0.41 8.56 14.71
N LEU A 106 -0.99 8.97 13.57
CA LEU A 106 -1.13 8.13 12.40
C LEU A 106 0.26 7.74 11.86
N GLN A 107 1.20 8.70 11.79
CA GLN A 107 2.59 8.45 11.39
C GLN A 107 3.25 7.42 12.31
N LYS A 108 3.10 7.56 13.63
CA LYS A 108 3.63 6.58 14.60
C LYS A 108 3.01 5.19 14.45
N ILE A 109 1.70 5.11 14.22
CA ILE A 109 1.01 3.84 13.95
C ILE A 109 1.58 3.16 12.70
N ILE A 110 1.81 3.93 11.62
CA ILE A 110 2.44 3.43 10.40
C ILE A 110 3.89 2.99 10.69
N GLY A 111 4.63 3.74 11.50
CA GLY A 111 5.98 3.39 11.93
C GLY A 111 6.06 2.07 12.67
N VAL A 112 5.17 1.85 13.65
CA VAL A 112 5.06 0.57 14.37
C VAL A 112 4.74 -0.57 13.40
N PHE A 113 3.78 -0.37 12.50
CA PHE A 113 3.44 -1.37 11.49
C PHE A 113 4.64 -1.71 10.58
N ALA A 114 5.39 -0.70 10.13
CA ALA A 114 6.59 -0.89 9.31
C ALA A 114 7.64 -1.74 10.04
N ILE A 115 7.88 -1.49 11.34
CA ILE A 115 8.81 -2.29 12.17
C ILE A 115 8.31 -3.73 12.32
N LEU A 116 7.01 -3.94 12.53
CA LEU A 116 6.44 -5.29 12.62
C LEU A 116 6.63 -6.07 11.32
N VAL A 117 6.38 -5.45 10.17
CA VAL A 117 6.60 -6.07 8.85
C VAL A 117 8.09 -6.33 8.63
N ALA A 118 8.97 -5.38 8.99
CA ALA A 118 10.42 -5.55 8.91
C ALA A 118 10.89 -6.75 9.73
N THR A 119 10.41 -6.87 10.97
CA THR A 119 10.75 -7.96 11.88
C THR A 119 10.25 -9.30 11.32
N GLN A 120 9.02 -9.35 10.85
CA GLN A 120 8.46 -10.55 10.20
C GLN A 120 9.31 -11.01 9.01
N MET A 121 9.77 -10.06 8.19
CA MET A 121 10.60 -10.37 7.01
C MET A 121 12.02 -10.76 7.40
N ALA A 122 12.62 -10.09 8.37
CA ALA A 122 13.97 -10.37 8.85
C ALA A 122 14.08 -11.78 9.47
N LEU A 123 13.07 -12.19 10.23
CA LEU A 123 12.98 -13.50 10.88
C LEU A 123 12.42 -14.59 9.95
N ASP A 124 12.06 -14.25 8.71
CA ASP A 124 11.41 -15.15 7.73
C ASP A 124 10.17 -15.87 8.30
N LEU A 125 9.42 -15.20 9.17
CA LEU A 125 8.23 -15.75 9.79
C LEU A 125 7.13 -15.88 8.74
N ARG A 126 6.93 -17.09 8.26
CA ARG A 126 5.85 -17.40 7.32
C ARG A 126 4.73 -18.13 8.06
N PRO A 127 3.48 -17.71 7.91
CA PRO A 127 2.36 -18.49 8.41
C PRO A 127 2.41 -19.88 7.77
N LYS A 128 2.47 -20.91 8.61
CA LYS A 128 2.34 -22.29 8.11
C LYS A 128 0.93 -22.48 7.57
N ALA A 129 0.80 -23.03 6.38
CA ALA A 129 -0.48 -23.43 5.81
C ALA A 129 -1.13 -24.45 6.74
N SER A 130 -2.14 -24.05 7.50
CA SER A 130 -2.71 -24.88 8.56
C SER A 130 -4.24 -24.88 8.61
N ARG A 131 -4.90 -24.04 7.82
CA ARG A 131 -6.36 -23.89 7.89
C ARG A 131 -7.01 -23.92 6.52
N SER A 132 -8.22 -24.48 6.46
CA SER A 132 -9.08 -24.43 5.28
C SER A 132 -9.53 -22.99 4.98
N ILE A 133 -9.92 -22.75 3.74
CA ILE A 133 -10.51 -21.47 3.31
C ILE A 133 -11.83 -21.27 4.07
N PRO A 134 -12.07 -20.12 4.71
CA PRO A 134 -13.32 -19.87 5.42
C PRO A 134 -14.49 -19.77 4.43
N GLY A 135 -15.70 -20.01 4.94
CA GLY A 135 -16.91 -19.76 4.17
C GLY A 135 -17.08 -18.28 3.78
N LYS A 136 -18.07 -18.00 2.95
CA LYS A 136 -18.37 -16.65 2.43
C LYS A 136 -18.37 -15.54 3.51
N PRO A 137 -19.07 -15.72 4.67
CA PRO A 137 -19.06 -14.69 5.72
C PRO A 137 -17.67 -14.45 6.30
N GLY A 138 -16.87 -15.52 6.48
CA GLY A 138 -15.49 -15.40 6.97
C GLY A 138 -14.55 -14.70 6.00
N LEU A 139 -14.77 -14.85 4.69
CA LEU A 139 -14.02 -14.11 3.66
C LEU A 139 -14.40 -12.62 3.67
N ILE A 140 -15.69 -12.29 3.81
CA ILE A 140 -16.15 -10.91 3.92
C ILE A 140 -15.56 -10.25 5.17
N ALA A 141 -15.63 -10.93 6.33
CA ALA A 141 -15.05 -10.41 7.57
C ALA A 141 -13.52 -10.19 7.44
N ALA A 142 -12.80 -11.15 6.85
CA ALA A 142 -11.37 -11.01 6.60
C ALA A 142 -11.08 -9.85 5.62
N GLY A 143 -11.87 -9.71 4.57
CA GLY A 143 -11.80 -8.59 3.64
C GLY A 143 -12.02 -7.26 4.34
N GLY A 144 -12.97 -7.17 5.27
CA GLY A 144 -13.24 -5.99 6.08
C GLY A 144 -12.02 -5.56 6.90
N VAL A 145 -11.40 -6.50 7.62
CA VAL A 145 -10.19 -6.23 8.42
C VAL A 145 -9.01 -5.83 7.52
N ILE A 146 -8.82 -6.54 6.39
CA ILE A 146 -7.75 -6.22 5.44
C ILE A 146 -7.96 -4.83 4.82
N GLY A 147 -9.18 -4.50 4.39
CA GLY A 147 -9.51 -3.20 3.83
C GLY A 147 -9.30 -2.07 4.84
N TRP A 148 -9.78 -2.25 6.07
CA TRP A 148 -9.63 -1.33 7.18
C TRP A 148 -8.15 -1.01 7.47
N ALA A 149 -7.35 -2.04 7.69
CA ALA A 149 -5.93 -1.87 7.97
C ALA A 149 -5.17 -1.29 6.76
N SER A 150 -5.48 -1.74 5.54
CA SER A 150 -4.84 -1.23 4.32
C SER A 150 -5.09 0.25 4.10
N ALA A 151 -6.28 0.74 4.41
CA ALA A 151 -6.61 2.16 4.30
C ALA A 151 -5.83 3.01 5.31
N ILE A 152 -5.70 2.55 6.57
CA ILE A 152 -4.94 3.26 7.61
C ILE A 152 -3.45 3.34 7.25
N PHE A 153 -2.87 2.24 6.75
CA PHE A 153 -1.43 2.18 6.44
C PHE A 153 -1.08 2.72 5.05
N GLY A 154 -2.06 3.09 4.22
CA GLY A 154 -1.81 3.57 2.85
C GLY A 154 -1.21 2.51 1.93
N ILE A 155 -1.52 1.22 2.15
CA ILE A 155 -0.94 0.09 1.42
C ILE A 155 -1.97 -0.61 0.54
N GLY A 156 -1.50 -1.17 -0.58
CA GLY A 156 -2.28 -2.13 -1.37
C GLY A 156 -2.39 -3.48 -0.66
N GLY A 157 -3.28 -4.34 -1.12
CA GLY A 157 -3.59 -5.62 -0.49
C GLY A 157 -2.42 -6.59 -0.26
N GLY A 158 -1.26 -6.39 -0.91
CA GLY A 158 -0.14 -7.32 -0.91
C GLY A 158 0.35 -7.74 0.47
N SER A 159 0.55 -6.78 1.35
CA SER A 159 1.17 -7.03 2.67
C SER A 159 0.27 -7.80 3.64
N LEU A 160 -1.04 -7.69 3.52
CA LEU A 160 -2.00 -8.32 4.43
C LEU A 160 -2.73 -9.50 3.80
N THR A 161 -3.13 -9.39 2.53
CA THR A 161 -3.90 -10.43 1.85
C THR A 161 -3.06 -11.65 1.52
N VAL A 162 -1.77 -11.50 1.14
CA VAL A 162 -0.90 -12.64 0.85
C VAL A 162 -0.70 -13.52 2.07
N PRO A 163 -0.28 -13.00 3.26
CA PRO A 163 -0.18 -13.80 4.47
C PRO A 163 -1.48 -14.50 4.85
N PHE A 164 -2.62 -13.80 4.74
CA PHE A 164 -3.92 -14.38 5.02
C PHE A 164 -4.24 -15.56 4.09
N LEU A 165 -4.08 -15.41 2.78
CA LEU A 165 -4.38 -16.46 1.81
C LEU A 165 -3.42 -17.65 1.93
N THR A 166 -2.12 -17.41 2.16
CA THR A 166 -1.14 -18.48 2.36
C THR A 166 -1.39 -19.27 3.64
N TRP A 167 -1.80 -18.60 4.71
CA TRP A 167 -2.25 -19.24 5.93
C TRP A 167 -3.46 -20.16 5.71
N ARG A 168 -4.34 -19.77 4.78
CA ARG A 168 -5.50 -20.56 4.35
C ARG A 168 -5.17 -21.58 3.26
N SER A 169 -3.92 -22.01 3.17
CA SER A 169 -3.46 -23.06 2.23
C SER A 169 -3.65 -22.72 0.75
N VAL A 170 -3.79 -21.44 0.39
CA VAL A 170 -3.76 -21.01 -1.01
C VAL A 170 -2.32 -21.00 -1.50
N PRO A 171 -2.00 -21.63 -2.66
CA PRO A 171 -0.67 -21.60 -3.23
C PRO A 171 -0.14 -20.17 -3.40
N MET A 172 1.16 -19.95 -3.10
CA MET A 172 1.77 -18.61 -3.06
C MET A 172 1.51 -17.79 -4.33
N GLN A 173 1.65 -18.41 -5.50
CA GLN A 173 1.41 -17.72 -6.79
C GLN A 173 -0.04 -17.21 -6.91
N GLN A 174 -1.02 -18.04 -6.52
CA GLN A 174 -2.44 -17.65 -6.53
C GLN A 174 -2.75 -16.63 -5.42
N ALA A 175 -2.10 -16.74 -4.27
CA ALA A 175 -2.24 -15.78 -3.18
C ALA A 175 -1.75 -14.40 -3.60
N VAL A 176 -0.57 -14.30 -4.23
CA VAL A 176 -0.02 -13.05 -4.76
C VAL A 176 -0.92 -12.47 -5.86
N ALA A 177 -1.35 -13.29 -6.81
CA ALA A 177 -2.20 -12.85 -7.91
C ALA A 177 -3.58 -12.33 -7.41
N THR A 178 -4.22 -13.07 -6.49
CA THR A 178 -5.51 -12.69 -5.90
C THR A 178 -5.36 -11.44 -5.02
N SER A 179 -4.27 -11.34 -4.28
CA SER A 179 -3.94 -10.17 -3.47
C SER A 179 -3.72 -8.92 -4.33
N SER A 180 -3.02 -9.05 -5.45
CA SER A 180 -2.85 -7.95 -6.42
C SER A 180 -4.20 -7.47 -6.96
N ALA A 181 -5.14 -8.40 -7.21
CA ALA A 181 -6.51 -8.04 -7.60
C ALA A 181 -7.23 -7.28 -6.49
N CYS A 182 -7.14 -7.74 -5.22
CA CYS A 182 -7.73 -7.08 -4.07
C CYS A 182 -7.15 -5.67 -3.82
N GLY A 183 -5.93 -5.41 -4.26
CA GLY A 183 -5.30 -4.09 -4.17
C GLY A 183 -6.09 -2.99 -4.90
N PHE A 184 -6.73 -3.31 -6.01
CA PHE A 184 -7.53 -2.33 -6.77
C PHE A 184 -8.76 -1.82 -6.00
N PRO A 185 -9.69 -2.65 -5.50
CA PRO A 185 -10.82 -2.17 -4.73
C PRO A 185 -10.41 -1.52 -3.40
N ILE A 186 -9.33 -1.98 -2.74
CA ILE A 186 -8.77 -1.28 -1.57
C ILE A 186 -8.41 0.14 -1.95
N ALA A 187 -7.61 0.31 -3.00
CA ALA A 187 -7.10 1.60 -3.43
C ALA A 187 -8.22 2.56 -3.85
N VAL A 188 -9.19 2.09 -4.64
CA VAL A 188 -10.32 2.91 -5.11
C VAL A 188 -11.18 3.36 -3.93
N ALA A 189 -11.63 2.43 -3.09
CA ALA A 189 -12.50 2.76 -1.97
C ALA A 189 -11.80 3.71 -0.98
N SER A 190 -10.54 3.42 -0.62
CA SER A 190 -9.78 4.27 0.29
C SER A 190 -9.49 5.65 -0.32
N ALA A 191 -9.03 5.73 -1.57
CA ALA A 191 -8.73 7.01 -2.22
C ALA A 191 -9.97 7.92 -2.28
N ILE A 192 -11.13 7.38 -2.68
CA ILE A 192 -12.39 8.12 -2.69
C ILE A 192 -12.75 8.58 -1.27
N SER A 193 -12.61 7.71 -0.27
CA SER A 193 -12.90 8.07 1.12
C SER A 193 -11.99 9.20 1.62
N PHE A 194 -10.68 9.14 1.35
CA PHE A 194 -9.73 10.20 1.71
C PHE A 194 -9.98 11.51 0.95
N MET A 195 -10.43 11.45 -0.31
CA MET A 195 -10.86 12.63 -1.05
C MET A 195 -12.07 13.30 -0.38
N VAL A 196 -13.08 12.51 -0.03
CA VAL A 196 -14.31 13.02 0.59
C VAL A 196 -14.05 13.57 1.99
N LEU A 197 -13.31 12.86 2.82
CA LEU A 197 -13.02 13.25 4.20
C LEU A 197 -12.19 14.53 4.31
N GLY A 198 -11.27 14.76 3.37
CA GLY A 198 -10.45 15.96 3.34
C GLY A 198 -11.01 17.11 2.51
N TRP A 199 -12.22 16.98 1.92
CA TRP A 199 -12.69 17.92 0.89
C TRP A 199 -12.73 19.39 1.30
N HIS A 200 -13.01 19.70 2.57
CA HIS A 200 -13.12 21.05 3.09
C HIS A 200 -12.04 21.42 4.10
N ASP A 201 -10.96 20.65 4.17
CA ASP A 201 -9.88 20.91 5.12
C ASP A 201 -9.05 22.14 4.65
N PRO A 202 -9.03 23.25 5.43
CA PRO A 202 -8.35 24.49 5.04
C PRO A 202 -6.82 24.40 5.09
N LEU A 203 -6.26 23.37 5.72
CA LEU A 203 -4.81 23.18 5.87
C LEU A 203 -4.18 22.49 4.65
N LEU A 204 -5.00 22.06 3.69
CA LEU A 204 -4.50 21.34 2.50
C LEU A 204 -3.78 22.28 1.54
N PRO A 205 -2.65 21.82 0.96
CA PRO A 205 -1.94 22.60 -0.03
C PRO A 205 -2.76 22.78 -1.32
N PRO A 206 -2.48 23.84 -2.12
CA PRO A 206 -3.10 24.03 -3.42
C PRO A 206 -2.96 22.79 -4.31
N HIS A 207 -3.94 22.54 -5.18
CA HIS A 207 -4.01 21.36 -6.05
C HIS A 207 -4.23 20.03 -5.33
N SER A 208 -4.81 20.04 -4.14
CA SER A 208 -5.28 18.84 -3.46
C SER A 208 -6.75 18.57 -3.78
N LEU A 209 -7.11 17.29 -3.89
CA LEU A 209 -8.49 16.80 -3.90
C LEU A 209 -8.74 16.06 -2.58
N GLY A 210 -9.21 16.76 -1.56
CA GLY A 210 -9.20 16.24 -0.21
C GLY A 210 -7.78 15.80 0.17
N PHE A 211 -7.64 14.68 0.86
CA PHE A 211 -6.32 14.17 1.23
C PHE A 211 -5.58 13.47 0.07
N VAL A 212 -5.74 13.94 -1.17
CA VAL A 212 -4.98 13.46 -2.34
C VAL A 212 -4.31 14.64 -3.03
N TYR A 213 -3.00 14.67 -3.02
CA TYR A 213 -2.19 15.72 -3.65
C TYR A 213 -1.89 15.37 -5.12
N LEU A 214 -2.54 16.09 -6.05
CA LEU A 214 -2.51 15.78 -7.48
C LEU A 214 -1.12 15.84 -8.11
N PRO A 215 -0.25 16.83 -7.80
CA PRO A 215 1.08 16.87 -8.40
C PRO A 215 1.92 15.63 -8.06
N ALA A 216 1.86 15.17 -6.80
CA ALA A 216 2.55 13.95 -6.39
C ALA A 216 1.91 12.70 -7.01
N LEU A 217 0.57 12.62 -7.04
CA LEU A 217 -0.15 11.53 -7.67
C LEU A 217 0.29 11.34 -9.13
N LEU A 218 0.24 12.41 -9.93
CA LEU A 218 0.58 12.33 -11.36
C LEU A 218 2.05 12.01 -11.57
N GLY A 219 2.96 12.69 -10.86
CA GLY A 219 4.39 12.45 -10.97
C GLY A 219 4.77 11.02 -10.61
N ILE A 220 4.26 10.52 -9.47
CA ILE A 220 4.59 9.17 -8.99
C ILE A 220 3.88 8.09 -9.84
N ALA A 221 2.61 8.27 -10.21
CA ALA A 221 1.90 7.27 -11.00
C ALA A 221 2.56 7.04 -12.35
N VAL A 222 2.89 8.12 -13.06
CA VAL A 222 3.53 8.03 -14.39
C VAL A 222 4.90 7.36 -14.28
N THR A 223 5.78 7.87 -13.44
CA THR A 223 7.17 7.37 -13.37
C THR A 223 7.26 6.00 -12.73
N SER A 224 6.48 5.70 -11.69
CA SER A 224 6.52 4.40 -11.03
C SER A 224 6.08 3.26 -11.97
N MET A 225 5.13 3.50 -12.88
CA MET A 225 4.71 2.50 -13.87
C MET A 225 5.86 2.10 -14.82
N PHE A 226 6.67 3.08 -15.26
CA PHE A 226 7.82 2.81 -16.12
C PHE A 226 8.97 2.15 -15.35
N PHE A 227 9.32 2.70 -14.20
CA PHE A 227 10.49 2.28 -13.44
C PHE A 227 10.28 0.99 -12.64
N ALA A 228 9.05 0.58 -12.35
CA ALA A 228 8.75 -0.71 -11.72
C ALA A 228 9.28 -1.91 -12.54
N ARG A 229 9.33 -1.80 -13.88
CA ARG A 229 9.93 -2.83 -14.74
C ARG A 229 11.43 -2.99 -14.50
N PHE A 230 12.15 -1.89 -14.30
CA PHE A 230 13.58 -1.93 -13.97
C PHE A 230 13.82 -2.56 -12.60
N GLY A 231 13.00 -2.20 -11.61
CA GLY A 231 13.03 -2.82 -10.29
C GLY A 231 12.80 -4.32 -10.34
N ALA A 232 11.79 -4.78 -11.08
CA ALA A 232 11.50 -6.19 -11.28
C ALA A 232 12.67 -6.93 -11.96
N THR A 233 13.30 -6.35 -12.98
CA THR A 233 14.49 -6.91 -13.63
C THR A 233 15.67 -7.02 -12.65
N LEU A 234 15.86 -6.01 -11.80
CA LEU A 234 16.91 -6.02 -10.78
C LEU A 234 16.64 -7.08 -9.71
N ALA A 235 15.35 -7.28 -9.34
CA ALA A 235 14.95 -8.32 -8.38
C ALA A 235 15.41 -9.73 -8.82
N HIS A 236 15.34 -10.02 -10.12
CA HIS A 236 15.81 -11.31 -10.67
C HIS A 236 17.33 -11.54 -10.55
N LYS A 237 18.12 -10.48 -10.37
CA LYS A 237 19.57 -10.55 -10.19
C LYS A 237 19.98 -10.74 -8.71
N LEU A 238 19.06 -10.51 -7.78
CA LEU A 238 19.31 -10.59 -6.34
C LEU A 238 18.74 -11.90 -5.76
N SER A 239 19.42 -12.45 -4.77
CA SER A 239 18.87 -13.60 -4.06
C SER A 239 17.62 -13.18 -3.25
N PRO A 240 16.60 -14.06 -3.12
CA PRO A 240 15.41 -13.75 -2.34
C PRO A 240 15.70 -13.37 -0.87
N ARG A 241 16.77 -13.94 -0.30
CA ARG A 241 17.21 -13.59 1.06
C ARG A 241 17.78 -12.18 1.15
N MET A 242 18.59 -11.78 0.17
CA MET A 242 19.18 -10.44 0.11
C MET A 242 18.09 -9.39 -0.09
N LEU A 243 17.15 -9.67 -0.98
CA LEU A 243 16.01 -8.79 -1.26
C LEU A 243 15.16 -8.55 0.01
N LYS A 244 14.84 -9.60 0.76
CA LYS A 244 14.11 -9.48 2.03
C LYS A 244 14.87 -8.66 3.07
N ARG A 245 16.19 -8.89 3.21
CA ARG A 245 17.02 -8.14 4.17
C ARG A 245 17.08 -6.66 3.83
N LEU A 246 17.28 -6.33 2.55
CA LEU A 246 17.30 -4.92 2.11
C LEU A 246 15.96 -4.24 2.38
N PHE A 247 14.84 -4.94 2.10
CA PHE A 247 13.52 -4.38 2.37
C PHE A 247 13.25 -4.24 3.87
N ALA A 248 13.61 -5.23 4.67
CA ALA A 248 13.50 -5.14 6.12
C ALA A 248 14.33 -3.99 6.69
N ALA A 249 15.56 -3.81 6.21
CA ALA A 249 16.41 -2.67 6.62
C ALA A 249 15.76 -1.33 6.27
N LEU A 250 15.22 -1.18 5.05
CA LEU A 250 14.50 0.03 4.65
C LEU A 250 13.31 0.30 5.57
N LEU A 251 12.50 -0.72 5.86
CA LEU A 251 11.34 -0.57 6.73
C LEU A 251 11.71 -0.26 8.19
N TYR A 252 12.83 -0.78 8.69
CA TYR A 252 13.34 -0.41 10.01
C TYR A 252 13.76 1.05 10.05
N ILE A 253 14.49 1.54 9.04
CA ILE A 253 14.90 2.96 8.95
C ILE A 253 13.65 3.85 8.94
N VAL A 254 12.68 3.54 8.09
CA VAL A 254 11.41 4.29 8.01
C VAL A 254 10.65 4.24 9.33
N GLY A 255 10.47 3.04 9.89
CA GLY A 255 9.70 2.85 11.10
C GLY A 255 10.29 3.57 12.31
N ILE A 256 11.62 3.52 12.47
CA ILE A 256 12.33 4.25 13.54
C ILE A 256 12.18 5.76 13.34
N ASN A 257 12.35 6.26 12.11
CA ASN A 257 12.21 7.69 11.83
C ASN A 257 10.77 8.21 12.08
N PHE A 258 9.75 7.38 11.84
CA PHE A 258 8.35 7.74 12.11
C PHE A 258 8.00 7.72 13.60
N LEU A 259 8.79 7.10 14.44
CA LEU A 259 8.60 7.05 15.90
C LEU A 259 9.32 8.17 16.64
N LEU A 260 10.40 8.70 16.08
CA LEU A 260 11.17 9.82 16.61
C LEU A 260 10.49 11.15 16.35
#